data_3fdec16e78e625f0b92689c03e0c046d
#
_entry.id   3fdec16e78e625f0b92689c03e0c046d
#
_cell.length_a   1.000
_cell.length_b   1.000
_cell.length_c   1.000
_cell.angle_alpha   90.00
_cell.angle_beta   90.00
_cell.angle_gamma   90.00
#
_symmetry.space_group_name_H-M   'P 1'
#
loop_
_entity.id
_entity.type
_entity.pdbx_description
1 polymer ?
#
loop_
_entity_poly.entity_id
_entity_poly.type
_entity_poly.pdbx_seq_one_letter_code
_entity_poly.pdbx_strand_id
1 'polypeptide(L)'
;AQVSFARGGFTVLTPAETQHLFVADAGTPAAGTAKAFALKLSGQFGWGQDQYSCLVKLWERESNWRYNALNSSSGAYGIPQALPGNKMASEGSDWASNPQTQIRWGVKYIKGRYGSPCGALAHSDKLGWY
;
A
#
# COMPACT_ATOMS: atom_id res chain seq x y z
N ALA A 1 -6.39 -12.01 -17.25
CA ALA A 1 -6.83 -11.83 -17.53
C ALA A 1 -7.52 -11.36 -17.90
N GLN A 2 -7.63 -11.30 -18.07
CA GLN A 2 -8.13 -10.93 -18.37
C GLN A 2 -9.04 -10.73 -18.67
N VAL A 3 -9.26 -10.77 -18.83
CA VAL A 3 -10.06 -10.41 -18.98
C VAL A 3 -10.94 -10.62 -19.72
N SER A 4 -11.33 -10.65 -19.96
CA SER A 4 -12.05 -10.86 -20.43
C SER A 4 -12.57 -10.73 -21.44
N PHE A 5 -12.65 -10.98 -21.93
CA PHE A 5 -13.10 -10.88 -22.89
C PHE A 5 -14.05 -11.19 -23.38
N ALA A 6 -14.32 -11.05 -23.34
CA ALA A 6 -14.98 -11.30 -23.68
C ALA A 6 -15.89 -11.49 -24.37
N ARG A 7 -16.45 -11.85 -24.60
CA ARG A 7 -17.41 -12.09 -25.13
C ARG A 7 -18.02 -11.11 -25.73
N GLY A 8 -17.95 -10.85 -26.53
CA GLY A 8 -18.59 -9.92 -27.22
C GLY A 8 -18.24 -8.56 -26.80
N GLY A 9 -18.21 -8.34 -25.66
CA GLY A 9 -17.80 -7.08 -25.14
C GLY A 9 -16.34 -7.11 -24.83
N PHE A 10 -15.68 -6.07 -25.19
CA PHE A 10 -14.30 -5.96 -24.83
C PHE A 10 -14.05 -4.57 -24.28
N THR A 11 -13.63 -4.51 -23.03
CA THR A 11 -13.41 -3.25 -22.34
C THR A 11 -11.92 -3.01 -22.19
N VAL A 12 -11.50 -1.83 -22.59
CA VAL A 12 -10.11 -1.41 -22.35
C VAL A 12 -10.04 -0.86 -20.94
N LEU A 13 -9.19 -1.49 -20.14
CA LEU A 13 -9.05 -1.11 -18.74
C LEU A 13 -7.98 -0.04 -18.58
N THR A 14 -8.17 0.85 -17.59
CA THR A 14 -7.13 1.79 -17.19
C THR A 14 -5.97 1.04 -16.55
N PRO A 15 -4.78 1.62 -16.48
CA PRO A 15 -3.66 0.97 -15.78
C PRO A 15 -3.98 0.58 -14.35
N ALA A 16 -4.74 1.40 -13.62
CA ALA A 16 -5.12 1.08 -12.25
C ALA A 16 -6.07 -0.10 -12.19
N GLU A 17 -7.04 -0.17 -13.09
CA GLU A 17 -7.99 -1.29 -13.15
C GLU A 17 -7.28 -2.58 -13.53
N THR A 18 -6.35 -2.51 -14.48
CA THR A 18 -5.57 -3.67 -14.89
C THR A 18 -4.73 -4.18 -13.73
N GLN A 19 -4.08 -3.28 -13.00
CA GLN A 19 -3.27 -3.64 -11.85
C GLN A 19 -4.12 -4.31 -10.77
N HIS A 20 -5.30 -3.75 -10.51
CA HIS A 20 -6.24 -4.32 -9.54
C HIS A 20 -6.59 -5.78 -9.90
N LEU A 21 -6.89 -6.03 -11.18
CA LEU A 21 -7.29 -7.37 -11.61
C LEU A 21 -6.17 -8.40 -11.50
N PHE A 22 -4.92 -7.96 -11.58
CA PHE A 22 -3.78 -8.87 -11.57
C PHE A 22 -3.06 -8.94 -10.23
N VAL A 23 -3.52 -8.20 -9.23
CA VAL A 23 -2.94 -8.28 -7.90
C VAL A 23 -3.49 -9.52 -7.20
N ALA A 24 -2.60 -10.35 -6.70
CA ALA A 24 -2.99 -11.53 -5.96
C ALA A 24 -3.73 -11.13 -4.68
N ASP A 25 -4.77 -11.90 -4.34
CA ASP A 25 -5.47 -11.71 -3.08
C ASP A 25 -4.51 -11.97 -1.93
N ALA A 26 -4.37 -10.99 -1.06
CA ALA A 26 -3.46 -11.10 0.10
C ALA A 26 -4.01 -12.00 1.20
N GLY A 27 -5.30 -12.38 1.11
CA GLY A 27 -5.93 -13.21 2.12
C GLY A 27 -6.12 -12.50 3.44
N THR A 28 -6.20 -13.26 4.52
CA THR A 28 -6.39 -12.75 5.87
C THR A 28 -5.08 -12.92 6.64
N PRO A 29 -4.45 -11.82 7.10
CA PRO A 29 -3.20 -11.92 7.84
C PRO A 29 -3.40 -12.51 9.23
N ALA A 30 -2.32 -13.04 9.80
CA ALA A 30 -2.35 -13.52 11.16
C ALA A 30 -2.65 -12.38 12.13
N ALA A 31 -3.46 -12.66 13.14
CA ALA A 31 -3.83 -11.66 14.14
C ALA A 31 -2.57 -11.11 14.83
N GLY A 32 -2.60 -9.83 15.16
CA GLY A 32 -1.51 -9.17 15.88
C GLY A 32 -0.34 -8.72 15.02
N THR A 33 -0.38 -8.95 13.70
CA THR A 33 0.68 -8.53 12.80
C THR A 33 0.45 -7.12 12.27
N ALA A 34 1.50 -6.52 11.70
CA ALA A 34 1.39 -5.23 11.03
C ALA A 34 0.35 -5.28 9.91
N LYS A 35 0.34 -6.37 9.14
CA LYS A 35 -0.64 -6.54 8.07
C LYS A 35 -2.07 -6.61 8.61
N ALA A 36 -2.28 -7.25 9.77
CA ALA A 36 -3.61 -7.31 10.38
C ALA A 36 -4.08 -5.91 10.79
N PHE A 37 -3.20 -5.11 11.34
CA PHE A 37 -3.52 -3.72 11.69
C PHE A 37 -3.89 -2.93 10.43
N ALA A 38 -3.13 -3.10 9.36
CA ALA A 38 -3.38 -2.41 8.10
C ALA A 38 -4.72 -2.83 7.50
N LEU A 39 -5.07 -4.11 7.58
CA LEU A 39 -6.37 -4.59 7.08
C LEU A 39 -7.52 -3.91 7.83
N LYS A 40 -7.42 -3.86 9.15
CA LYS A 40 -8.44 -3.21 9.97
C LYS A 40 -8.55 -1.73 9.64
N LEU A 41 -7.41 -1.05 9.54
CA LEU A 41 -7.39 0.38 9.24
C LEU A 41 -7.94 0.65 7.84
N SER A 42 -7.61 -0.19 6.86
CA SER A 42 -8.15 -0.08 5.50
C SER A 42 -9.67 -0.13 5.51
N GLY A 43 -10.25 -1.01 6.32
CA GLY A 43 -11.70 -1.10 6.46
C GLY A 43 -12.31 0.19 6.99
N GLN A 44 -11.61 0.88 7.88
CA GLN A 44 -12.08 2.17 8.42
C GLN A 44 -12.08 3.27 7.36
N PHE A 45 -11.27 3.12 6.31
CA PHE A 45 -11.25 4.04 5.18
C PHE A 45 -12.25 3.63 4.10
N GLY A 46 -13.02 2.58 4.31
CA GLY A 46 -13.96 2.07 3.34
C GLY A 46 -13.33 1.24 2.24
N TRP A 47 -12.09 0.83 2.39
CA TRP A 47 -11.40 0.01 1.41
C TRP A 47 -11.68 -1.47 1.65
N GLY A 48 -11.98 -2.19 0.56
CA GLY A 48 -12.22 -3.62 0.62
C GLY A 48 -10.94 -4.43 0.48
N GLN A 49 -11.13 -5.75 0.35
CA GLN A 49 -10.03 -6.71 0.27
C GLN A 49 -9.12 -6.43 -0.93
N ASP A 50 -9.68 -5.96 -2.04
CA ASP A 50 -8.90 -5.62 -3.22
C ASP A 50 -7.91 -4.48 -2.95
N GLN A 51 -8.36 -3.44 -2.25
CA GLN A 51 -7.48 -2.33 -1.90
C GLN A 51 -6.43 -2.76 -0.88
N TYR A 52 -6.81 -3.59 0.08
CA TYR A 52 -5.85 -4.15 1.01
C TYR A 52 -4.79 -4.97 0.28
N SER A 53 -5.18 -5.77 -0.70
CA SER A 53 -4.23 -6.57 -1.48
C SER A 53 -3.24 -5.69 -2.23
N CYS A 54 -3.69 -4.56 -2.77
CA CYS A 54 -2.80 -3.58 -3.39
C CYS A 54 -1.81 -2.99 -2.37
N LEU A 55 -2.30 -2.70 -1.17
CA LEU A 55 -1.46 -2.17 -0.10
C LEU A 55 -0.37 -3.17 0.30
N VAL A 56 -0.75 -4.44 0.44
CA VAL A 56 0.21 -5.50 0.77
C VAL A 56 1.30 -5.56 -0.29
N LYS A 57 0.92 -5.57 -1.55
CA LYS A 57 1.87 -5.62 -2.66
C LYS A 57 2.78 -4.40 -2.67
N LEU A 58 2.22 -3.23 -2.49
CA LEU A 58 2.98 -1.98 -2.51
C LEU A 58 4.05 -1.98 -1.42
N TRP A 59 3.67 -2.30 -0.19
CA TRP A 59 4.60 -2.23 0.93
C TRP A 59 5.53 -3.44 1.02
N GLU A 60 5.19 -4.55 0.38
CA GLU A 60 6.17 -5.61 0.15
C GLU A 60 7.30 -5.09 -0.73
N ARG A 61 6.94 -4.36 -1.76
CA ARG A 61 7.92 -3.77 -2.69
C ARG A 61 8.78 -2.72 -1.99
N GLU A 62 8.17 -1.90 -1.12
CA GLU A 62 8.88 -0.80 -0.47
C GLU A 62 9.83 -1.28 0.61
N SER A 63 9.38 -2.14 1.48
CA SER A 63 10.11 -2.46 2.70
C SER A 63 9.99 -3.92 3.11
N ASN A 64 9.23 -4.70 2.37
CA ASN A 64 8.80 -6.02 2.79
C ASN A 64 8.15 -5.99 4.17
N TRP A 65 7.38 -4.94 4.43
CA TRP A 65 6.65 -4.72 5.68
C TRP A 65 7.55 -4.60 6.91
N ARG A 66 8.80 -4.24 6.73
CA ARG A 66 9.72 -4.11 7.87
C ARG A 66 9.73 -2.68 8.39
N TYR A 67 9.38 -2.52 9.66
CA TYR A 67 9.26 -1.18 10.25
C TYR A 67 10.62 -0.47 10.35
N ASN A 68 11.72 -1.19 10.35
CA ASN A 68 13.05 -0.61 10.45
C ASN A 68 13.80 -0.61 9.12
N ALA A 69 13.13 -0.82 8.01
CA ALA A 69 13.76 -0.80 6.70
C ALA A 69 14.27 0.61 6.40
N LEU A 70 15.55 0.72 6.07
CA LEU A 70 16.18 1.98 5.72
C LEU A 70 16.81 1.85 4.34
N ASN A 71 16.44 2.76 3.44
CA ASN A 71 17.10 2.87 2.15
C ASN A 71 18.34 3.75 2.33
N SER A 72 19.53 3.15 2.25
CA SER A 72 20.76 3.85 2.52
C SER A 72 21.09 4.94 1.49
N SER A 73 20.53 4.85 0.30
CA SER A 73 20.73 5.86 -0.74
C SER A 73 19.89 7.11 -0.51
N SER A 74 18.61 6.94 -0.20
CA SER A 74 17.65 8.04 -0.11
C SER A 74 17.37 8.47 1.32
N GLY A 75 17.51 7.55 2.29
CA GLY A 75 17.09 7.78 3.66
C GLY A 75 15.62 7.46 3.90
N ALA A 76 14.90 6.94 2.90
CA ALA A 76 13.51 6.52 3.10
C ALA A 76 13.45 5.46 4.19
N TYR A 77 12.42 5.53 5.05
CA TYR A 77 12.38 4.72 6.26
C TYR A 77 11.03 4.09 6.51
N GLY A 78 11.08 2.88 7.05
CA GLY A 78 9.93 2.19 7.60
C GLY A 78 9.07 1.48 6.57
N ILE A 79 7.95 0.97 7.02
CA ILE A 79 7.03 0.18 6.17
C ILE A 79 6.66 0.95 4.90
N PRO A 80 6.21 2.22 4.98
CA PRO A 80 5.81 2.95 3.77
C PRO A 80 6.99 3.60 3.05
N GLN A 81 8.19 3.55 3.59
CA GLN A 81 9.38 4.22 3.05
C GLN A 81 9.15 5.73 2.92
N ALA A 82 8.79 6.34 4.05
CA ALA A 82 8.61 7.79 4.12
C ALA A 82 9.93 8.51 3.91
N LEU A 83 9.88 9.61 3.18
CA LEU A 83 11.07 10.40 2.84
C LEU A 83 10.81 11.88 3.08
N PRO A 84 11.44 12.49 4.08
CA PRO A 84 12.22 11.85 5.15
C PRO A 84 11.34 11.07 6.11
N GLY A 85 11.94 10.11 6.80
CA GLY A 85 11.21 9.27 7.73
C GLY A 85 10.48 10.03 8.82
N ASN A 86 11.05 11.15 9.29
CA ASN A 86 10.45 11.92 10.37
C ASN A 86 9.14 12.61 10.01
N LYS A 87 8.70 12.56 8.76
CA LYS A 87 7.34 12.98 8.39
C LYS A 87 6.30 12.16 9.16
N MET A 88 6.63 10.93 9.50
CA MET A 88 5.73 10.04 10.22
C MET A 88 5.49 10.48 11.67
N ALA A 89 6.28 11.42 12.16
CA ALA A 89 6.09 11.97 13.51
C ALA A 89 4.74 12.65 13.68
N SER A 90 4.09 13.06 12.60
CA SER A 90 2.74 13.63 12.66
C SER A 90 1.71 12.63 13.19
N GLU A 91 2.00 11.33 13.15
CA GLU A 91 1.11 10.30 13.66
C GLU A 91 1.54 9.75 15.02
N GLY A 92 2.72 10.10 15.48
CA GLY A 92 3.21 9.67 16.77
C GLY A 92 4.72 9.83 16.90
N SER A 93 5.17 10.17 18.10
CA SER A 93 6.60 10.36 18.36
C SER A 93 7.37 9.04 18.26
N ASP A 94 6.69 7.91 18.32
CA ASP A 94 7.27 6.56 18.23
C ASP A 94 7.38 6.04 16.80
N TRP A 95 7.32 6.92 15.83
CA TRP A 95 7.28 6.54 14.40
C TRP A 95 8.46 5.66 13.97
N ALA A 96 9.61 5.79 14.60
CA ALA A 96 10.78 5.02 14.19
C ALA A 96 10.70 3.55 14.61
N SER A 97 9.90 3.23 15.62
CA SER A 97 9.87 1.90 16.23
C SER A 97 8.49 1.25 16.24
N ASN A 98 7.43 2.01 15.99
CA ASN A 98 6.08 1.46 16.06
C ASN A 98 5.48 1.27 14.67
N PRO A 99 5.29 0.01 14.24
CA PRO A 99 4.71 -0.27 12.93
C PRO A 99 3.33 0.36 12.75
N GLN A 100 2.52 0.41 13.81
CA GLN A 100 1.17 0.96 13.70
C GLN A 100 1.19 2.45 13.38
N THR A 101 2.10 3.20 13.99
CA THR A 101 2.27 4.62 13.70
C THR A 101 2.65 4.83 12.23
N GLN A 102 3.55 4.00 11.73
CA GLN A 102 3.99 4.06 10.33
C GLN A 102 2.85 3.73 9.38
N ILE A 103 2.05 2.72 9.72
CA ILE A 103 0.92 2.30 8.90
C ILE A 103 -0.14 3.41 8.85
N ARG A 104 -0.45 4.03 10.00
CA ARG A 104 -1.40 5.14 10.02
C ARG A 104 -0.93 6.27 9.10
N TRP A 105 0.33 6.62 9.19
CA TRP A 105 0.86 7.67 8.33
C TRP A 105 0.76 7.29 6.85
N GLY A 106 1.17 6.07 6.53
CA GLY A 106 1.20 5.60 5.15
C GLY A 106 -0.18 5.53 4.51
N VAL A 107 -1.17 5.06 5.27
CA VAL A 107 -2.54 4.98 4.77
C VAL A 107 -3.10 6.38 4.51
N LYS A 108 -2.85 7.32 5.40
CA LYS A 108 -3.28 8.71 5.19
C LYS A 108 -2.57 9.36 4.02
N TYR A 109 -1.28 9.09 3.86
CA TYR A 109 -0.51 9.58 2.73
C TYR A 109 -1.10 9.07 1.40
N ILE A 110 -1.36 7.77 1.33
CA ILE A 110 -1.94 7.15 0.14
C ILE A 110 -3.32 7.75 -0.15
N LYS A 111 -4.15 7.87 0.87
CA LYS A 111 -5.49 8.44 0.72
C LYS A 111 -5.42 9.86 0.17
N GLY A 112 -4.56 10.67 0.73
CA GLY A 112 -4.47 12.07 0.34
C GLY A 112 -3.86 12.28 -1.04
N ARG A 113 -2.89 11.46 -1.42
CA ARG A 113 -2.15 11.67 -2.66
C ARG A 113 -2.71 10.86 -3.83
N TYR A 114 -3.16 9.64 -3.58
CA TYR A 114 -3.57 8.73 -4.65
C TYR A 114 -5.03 8.29 -4.56
N GLY A 115 -5.68 8.59 -3.45
CA GLY A 115 -7.06 8.20 -3.22
C GLY A 115 -7.23 6.77 -2.74
N SER A 116 -6.36 5.86 -3.15
CA SER A 116 -6.48 4.44 -2.80
C SER A 116 -5.16 3.72 -2.94
N PRO A 117 -5.00 2.58 -2.25
CA PRO A 117 -3.81 1.73 -2.41
C PRO A 117 -3.58 1.24 -3.83
N CYS A 118 -4.63 0.86 -4.55
CA CYS A 118 -4.46 0.41 -5.93
C CYS A 118 -4.01 1.56 -6.82
N GLY A 119 -4.46 2.78 -6.54
CA GLY A 119 -3.97 3.97 -7.24
C GLY A 119 -2.49 4.21 -6.99
N ALA A 120 -2.06 4.07 -5.74
CA ALA A 120 -0.65 4.22 -5.38
C ALA A 120 0.21 3.13 -6.02
N LEU A 121 -0.28 1.89 -6.03
CA LEU A 121 0.44 0.78 -6.64
C LEU A 121 0.60 0.99 -8.14
N ALA A 122 -0.44 1.43 -8.82
CA ALA A 122 -0.37 1.72 -10.26
C ALA A 122 0.67 2.81 -10.55
N HIS A 123 0.73 3.83 -9.71
CA HIS A 123 1.73 4.90 -9.84
C HIS A 123 3.14 4.34 -9.65
N SER A 124 3.33 3.49 -8.65
CA SER A 124 4.59 2.82 -8.38
C SER A 124 5.01 1.92 -9.53
N ASP A 125 4.06 1.18 -10.11
CA ASP A 125 4.35 0.32 -11.26
C ASP A 125 4.82 1.12 -12.46
N LYS A 126 4.22 2.30 -12.66
CA LYS A 126 4.53 3.12 -13.82
C LYS A 126 5.83 3.90 -13.66
N LEU A 127 6.07 4.47 -12.48
CA LEU A 127 7.16 5.41 -12.26
C LEU A 127 8.24 4.89 -11.32
N GLY A 128 8.01 3.77 -10.65
CA GLY A 128 8.98 3.18 -9.73
C GLY A 128 9.00 3.80 -8.34
N TRP A 129 8.05 4.69 -8.04
CA TRP A 129 7.93 5.34 -6.72
C TRP A 129 6.48 5.75 -6.48
N TYR A 130 6.20 6.08 -5.26
CA TYR A 130 4.87 6.63 -4.93
C TYR A 130 4.96 7.67 -3.83
#